data_414d9c234bb820db21917402dc6113e6
#
_entry.id   414d9c234bb820db21917402dc6113e6
#
_cell.length_a   1.000
_cell.length_b   1.000
_cell.length_c   1.000
_cell.angle_alpha   90.00
_cell.angle_beta   90.00
_cell.angle_gamma   90.00
#
_symmetry.space_group_name_H-M   'P 1'
#
loop_
_entity.id
_entity.type
_entity.pdbx_description
1 polymer ?
#
loop_
_entity_poly.entity_id
_entity_poly.type
_entity_poly.pdbx_seq_one_letter_code
_entity_poly.pdbx_strand_id
1 'polypeptide(L)'
;GNIDKILNVFCQHGASTAILVDAHPHIGTDKLPRVIENMRNTIIECGGEVHFQTRMEALIIENDEVKGIETNTGKTFLGPVILATGHSARDVYRWLAANHVAIEAKGIAVGVRLEHPAMLIDQIQYHNKEGRGKYLPAAEYSFVTQVEGRGVYSFCMCPGGFIVPAASGPEQVVVNGMSPSNRGSRWSNSGMVVEVQPEDLISGEWRVENGELAA
;
A
#
# COMPACT_ATOMS: atom_id res chain seq x y z
N GLY A 1 -15.08 -0.42 9.98
CA GLY A 1 -15.22 0.97 9.58
C GLY A 1 -16.33 1.12 8.55
N ASN A 2 -16.85 2.29 8.36
CA ASN A 2 -17.92 2.56 7.39
C ASN A 2 -17.28 2.77 6.00
N ILE A 3 -17.13 1.70 5.24
CA ILE A 3 -16.54 1.70 3.89
C ILE A 3 -17.34 2.60 2.95
N ASP A 4 -18.68 2.56 3.02
CA ASP A 4 -19.53 3.37 2.15
C ASP A 4 -19.26 4.87 2.29
N LYS A 5 -19.00 5.34 3.51
CA LYS A 5 -18.62 6.74 3.73
C LYS A 5 -17.34 7.11 3.01
N ILE A 6 -16.33 6.24 3.05
CA ILE A 6 -15.04 6.48 2.38
C ILE A 6 -15.19 6.47 0.87
N LEU A 7 -15.93 5.51 0.30
CA LEU A 7 -16.19 5.43 -1.13
C LEU A 7 -16.97 6.66 -1.63
N ASN A 8 -17.96 7.13 -0.86
CA ASN A 8 -18.68 8.36 -1.17
C ASN A 8 -17.74 9.59 -1.16
N VAL A 9 -16.80 9.68 -0.22
CA VAL A 9 -15.79 10.76 -0.21
C VAL A 9 -14.96 10.71 -1.48
N PHE A 10 -14.52 9.54 -1.94
CA PHE A 10 -13.79 9.43 -3.21
C PHE A 10 -14.64 9.86 -4.41
N CYS A 11 -15.93 9.49 -4.45
CA CYS A 11 -16.86 9.92 -5.49
C CYS A 11 -17.05 11.46 -5.49
N GLN A 12 -17.18 12.09 -4.32
CA GLN A 12 -17.27 13.54 -4.19
C GLN A 12 -16.01 14.24 -4.74
N HIS A 13 -14.86 13.57 -4.73
CA HIS A 13 -13.58 14.08 -5.23
C HIS A 13 -13.24 13.57 -6.64
N GLY A 14 -14.19 12.99 -7.36
CA GLY A 14 -14.06 12.68 -8.79
C GLY A 14 -13.79 11.22 -9.13
N ALA A 15 -13.89 10.30 -8.19
CA ALA A 15 -13.93 8.88 -8.51
C ALA A 15 -15.26 8.51 -9.16
N SER A 16 -15.24 7.46 -9.99
CA SER A 16 -16.48 6.92 -10.60
C SER A 16 -17.42 6.39 -9.53
N THR A 17 -18.72 6.65 -9.67
CA THR A 17 -19.76 6.06 -8.82
C THR A 17 -19.88 4.54 -8.95
N ALA A 18 -19.28 3.94 -9.97
CA ALA A 18 -19.16 2.49 -10.11
C ALA A 18 -18.51 1.83 -8.89
N ILE A 19 -17.57 2.50 -8.21
CA ILE A 19 -16.93 1.97 -7.00
C ILE A 19 -17.89 1.73 -5.83
N LEU A 20 -19.11 2.30 -5.88
CA LEU A 20 -20.13 2.10 -4.85
C LEU A 20 -20.88 0.78 -4.99
N VAL A 21 -20.85 0.18 -6.18
CA VAL A 21 -21.62 -1.02 -6.51
C VAL A 21 -20.75 -2.19 -6.97
N ASP A 22 -19.52 -1.92 -7.35
CA ASP A 22 -18.57 -2.95 -7.78
C ASP A 22 -18.16 -3.82 -6.59
N ALA A 23 -18.12 -5.13 -6.79
CA ALA A 23 -17.65 -6.09 -5.77
C ALA A 23 -16.17 -5.86 -5.41
N HIS A 24 -15.36 -5.45 -6.39
CA HIS A 24 -13.95 -5.09 -6.22
C HIS A 24 -13.72 -3.67 -6.74
N PRO A 25 -14.00 -2.63 -5.91
CA PRO A 25 -13.88 -1.24 -6.33
C PRO A 25 -12.49 -0.90 -6.88
N HIS A 26 -12.45 -0.26 -8.05
CA HIS A 26 -11.21 0.12 -8.71
C HIS A 26 -11.31 1.53 -9.31
N ILE A 27 -10.36 2.39 -8.96
CA ILE A 27 -10.27 3.77 -9.51
C ILE A 27 -9.34 3.79 -10.72
N GLY A 28 -8.19 3.14 -10.61
CA GLY A 28 -7.13 3.14 -11.59
C GLY A 28 -6.00 4.12 -11.26
N THR A 29 -4.77 3.70 -11.55
CA THR A 29 -3.55 4.50 -11.27
C THR A 29 -3.47 5.77 -12.10
N ASP A 30 -4.15 5.82 -13.23
CA ASP A 30 -4.28 6.99 -14.11
C ASP A 30 -5.26 8.04 -13.55
N LYS A 31 -6.27 7.66 -12.79
CA LYS A 31 -7.31 8.55 -12.26
C LYS A 31 -7.13 8.93 -10.80
N LEU A 32 -6.53 8.04 -10.01
CA LEU A 32 -6.33 8.26 -8.58
C LEU A 32 -5.59 9.56 -8.24
N PRO A 33 -4.54 10.00 -8.98
CA PRO A 33 -3.86 11.26 -8.68
C PRO A 33 -4.79 12.47 -8.67
N ARG A 34 -5.78 12.52 -9.58
CA ARG A 34 -6.73 13.62 -9.61
C ARG A 34 -7.70 13.61 -8.43
N VAL A 35 -8.12 12.43 -7.97
CA VAL A 35 -8.94 12.30 -6.76
C VAL A 35 -8.18 12.85 -5.55
N ILE A 36 -6.90 12.49 -5.41
CA ILE A 36 -6.05 12.98 -4.32
C ILE A 36 -5.83 14.49 -4.42
N GLU A 37 -5.62 15.02 -5.63
CA GLU A 37 -5.49 16.46 -5.86
C GLU A 37 -6.76 17.21 -5.44
N ASN A 38 -7.94 16.71 -5.80
CA ASN A 38 -9.21 17.32 -5.41
C ASN A 38 -9.40 17.28 -3.88
N MET A 39 -9.06 16.17 -3.22
CA MET A 39 -9.09 16.08 -1.76
C MET A 39 -8.17 17.11 -1.10
N ARG A 40 -6.94 17.25 -1.62
CA ARG A 40 -5.99 18.28 -1.16
C ARG A 40 -6.58 19.69 -1.31
N ASN A 41 -7.15 19.99 -2.46
CA ASN A 41 -7.76 21.30 -2.71
C ASN A 41 -8.91 21.59 -1.74
N THR A 42 -9.74 20.61 -1.44
CA THR A 42 -10.79 20.74 -0.42
C THR A 42 -10.22 21.06 0.97
N ILE A 43 -9.10 20.42 1.36
CA ILE A 43 -8.43 20.74 2.63
C ILE A 43 -8.01 22.21 2.65
N ILE A 44 -7.41 22.71 1.57
CA ILE A 44 -6.94 24.09 1.45
C ILE A 44 -8.13 25.07 1.45
N GLU A 45 -9.18 24.80 0.70
CA GLU A 45 -10.41 25.59 0.63
C GLU A 45 -11.13 25.70 1.97
N CYS A 46 -11.03 24.65 2.80
CA CYS A 46 -11.54 24.65 4.17
C CYS A 46 -10.61 25.32 5.20
N GLY A 47 -9.53 25.97 4.77
CA GLY A 47 -8.58 26.66 5.64
C GLY A 47 -7.49 25.75 6.24
N GLY A 48 -7.37 24.53 5.77
CA GLY A 48 -6.25 23.64 6.11
C GLY A 48 -4.99 24.00 5.32
N GLU A 49 -3.85 23.47 5.79
CA GLU A 49 -2.56 23.69 5.15
C GLU A 49 -1.97 22.37 4.66
N VAL A 50 -1.26 22.42 3.53
CA VAL A 50 -0.49 21.27 3.00
C VAL A 50 0.94 21.74 2.73
N HIS A 51 1.88 21.16 3.45
CA HIS A 51 3.30 21.49 3.38
C HIS A 51 4.07 20.44 2.61
N PHE A 52 4.51 20.74 1.39
CA PHE A 52 5.41 19.88 0.62
C PHE A 52 6.86 20.05 1.08
N GLN A 53 7.70 19.05 0.82
CA GLN A 53 9.12 19.02 1.21
C GLN A 53 9.35 19.27 2.71
N THR A 54 8.31 18.95 3.50
CA THR A 54 8.30 19.14 4.95
C THR A 54 8.16 17.78 5.61
N ARG A 55 9.28 17.24 6.08
CA ARG A 55 9.35 15.94 6.74
C ARG A 55 9.31 16.12 8.26
N MET A 56 8.50 15.32 8.93
CA MET A 56 8.59 15.20 10.39
C MET A 56 9.95 14.58 10.77
N GLU A 57 10.67 15.21 11.66
CA GLU A 57 11.93 14.71 12.22
C GLU A 57 11.78 14.21 13.65
N ALA A 58 10.88 14.83 14.43
CA ALA A 58 10.61 14.45 15.80
C ALA A 58 9.14 14.64 16.18
N LEU A 59 8.68 13.85 17.16
CA LEU A 59 7.48 14.15 17.93
C LEU A 59 7.89 14.99 19.15
N ILE A 60 7.10 16.00 19.48
CA ILE A 60 7.22 16.74 20.73
C ILE A 60 6.42 15.98 21.78
N ILE A 61 7.11 15.40 22.75
CA ILE A 61 6.50 14.60 23.82
C ILE A 61 6.78 15.27 25.16
N GLU A 62 5.72 15.61 25.89
CA GLU A 62 5.78 16.21 27.22
C GLU A 62 4.83 15.45 28.15
N ASN A 63 5.34 14.97 29.29
CA ASN A 63 4.56 14.20 30.27
C ASN A 63 3.81 13.01 29.65
N ASP A 64 4.48 12.23 28.79
CA ASP A 64 3.95 11.07 28.06
C ASP A 64 2.81 11.40 27.06
N GLU A 65 2.64 12.68 26.72
CA GLU A 65 1.67 13.12 25.72
C GLU A 65 2.35 13.73 24.49
N VAL A 66 1.86 13.39 23.29
CA VAL A 66 2.30 14.03 22.06
C VAL A 66 1.67 15.41 21.95
N LYS A 67 2.49 16.46 21.90
CA LYS A 67 2.08 17.87 21.81
C LYS A 67 2.21 18.45 20.40
N GLY A 68 2.95 17.79 19.50
CA GLY A 68 3.17 18.29 18.14
C GLY A 68 4.32 17.57 17.44
N ILE A 69 4.81 18.19 16.40
CA ILE A 69 5.94 17.71 15.60
C ILE A 69 6.96 18.81 15.34
N GLU A 70 8.21 18.40 15.17
CA GLU A 70 9.28 19.21 14.57
C GLU A 70 9.57 18.73 13.16
N THR A 71 9.99 19.64 12.28
CA THR A 71 10.22 19.34 10.88
C THR A 71 11.61 19.71 10.40
N ASN A 72 12.05 19.11 9.30
CA ASN A 72 13.33 19.42 8.63
C ASN A 72 13.48 20.88 8.18
N THR A 73 12.40 21.63 8.16
CA THR A 73 12.41 23.07 7.82
C THR A 73 12.61 23.94 9.06
N GLY A 74 12.77 23.37 10.25
CA GLY A 74 12.83 24.08 11.54
C GLY A 74 11.48 24.60 12.03
N LYS A 75 10.38 24.26 11.34
CA LYS A 75 9.03 24.61 11.80
C LYS A 75 8.52 23.59 12.79
N THR A 76 7.77 24.09 13.77
CA THR A 76 7.05 23.30 14.77
C THR A 76 5.54 23.44 14.52
N PHE A 77 4.83 22.32 14.55
CA PHE A 77 3.37 22.31 14.50
C PHE A 77 2.84 21.68 15.79
N LEU A 78 2.06 22.44 16.54
CA LEU A 78 1.47 22.00 17.81
C LEU A 78 0.05 21.50 17.61
N GLY A 79 -0.33 20.47 18.36
CA GLY A 79 -1.66 19.87 18.35
C GLY A 79 -1.63 18.33 18.31
N PRO A 80 -2.80 17.70 18.27
CA PRO A 80 -2.90 16.25 18.08
C PRO A 80 -2.25 15.80 16.77
N VAL A 81 -1.50 14.71 16.80
CA VAL A 81 -0.76 14.18 15.64
C VAL A 81 -1.37 12.88 15.14
N ILE A 82 -1.66 12.79 13.84
CA ILE A 82 -1.98 11.54 13.15
C ILE A 82 -0.74 11.16 12.33
N LEU A 83 -0.04 10.11 12.77
CA LEU A 83 1.12 9.58 12.08
C LEU A 83 0.69 8.58 11.00
N ALA A 84 0.70 9.00 9.75
CA ALA A 84 0.22 8.23 8.60
C ALA A 84 1.29 8.12 7.50
N THR A 85 2.51 7.78 7.86
CA THR A 85 3.71 7.80 7.00
C THR A 85 3.87 6.56 6.12
N GLY A 86 3.01 5.56 6.28
CA GLY A 86 3.07 4.28 5.57
C GLY A 86 4.11 3.31 6.15
N HIS A 87 4.02 2.06 5.72
CA HIS A 87 4.83 0.97 6.28
C HIS A 87 6.31 1.01 5.89
N SER A 88 6.69 1.76 4.86
CA SER A 88 8.07 1.85 4.37
C SER A 88 8.87 3.00 5.00
N ALA A 89 8.28 3.79 5.89
CA ALA A 89 8.93 4.89 6.60
C ALA A 89 9.81 4.37 7.75
N ARG A 90 10.90 3.67 7.42
CA ARG A 90 11.80 3.03 8.40
C ARG A 90 12.47 4.03 9.33
N ASP A 91 12.76 5.22 8.84
CA ASP A 91 13.28 6.35 9.63
C ASP A 91 12.33 6.70 10.79
N VAL A 92 11.04 6.70 10.56
CA VAL A 92 10.02 6.94 11.59
C VAL A 92 10.04 5.83 12.64
N TYR A 93 10.07 4.55 12.23
CA TYR A 93 10.14 3.43 13.18
C TYR A 93 11.42 3.48 14.02
N ARG A 94 12.57 3.79 13.40
CA ARG A 94 13.85 3.96 14.12
C ARG A 94 13.76 5.10 15.12
N TRP A 95 13.16 6.22 14.73
CA TRP A 95 12.96 7.36 15.63
C TRP A 95 12.07 6.98 16.83
N LEU A 96 10.95 6.30 16.59
CA LEU A 96 10.04 5.87 17.66
C LEU A 96 10.75 4.94 18.65
N ALA A 97 11.49 3.96 18.18
CA ALA A 97 12.26 3.05 19.03
C ALA A 97 13.35 3.77 19.85
N ALA A 98 14.11 4.66 19.20
CA ALA A 98 15.19 5.42 19.85
C ALA A 98 14.66 6.40 20.93
N ASN A 99 13.41 6.83 20.81
CA ASN A 99 12.77 7.74 21.77
C ASN A 99 11.80 7.03 22.74
N HIS A 100 11.96 5.70 22.87
CA HIS A 100 11.21 4.87 23.84
C HIS A 100 9.69 4.89 23.65
N VAL A 101 9.21 5.24 22.46
CA VAL A 101 7.79 5.08 22.11
C VAL A 101 7.52 3.59 21.94
N ALA A 102 6.51 3.07 22.63
CA ALA A 102 6.18 1.66 22.59
C ALA A 102 5.78 1.23 21.17
N ILE A 103 6.52 0.29 20.60
CA ILE A 103 6.23 -0.36 19.33
C ILE A 103 6.24 -1.88 19.51
N GLU A 104 5.44 -2.59 18.75
CA GLU A 104 5.30 -4.04 18.81
C GLU A 104 5.58 -4.64 17.44
N ALA A 105 6.38 -5.69 17.41
CA ALA A 105 6.61 -6.47 16.19
C ALA A 105 5.33 -7.26 15.84
N LYS A 106 4.99 -7.27 14.56
CA LYS A 106 3.85 -8.04 14.02
C LYS A 106 4.28 -8.88 12.84
N GLY A 107 3.55 -9.98 12.64
CA GLY A 107 3.70 -10.79 11.43
C GLY A 107 3.46 -9.96 10.16
N ILE A 108 4.20 -10.30 9.13
CA ILE A 108 4.10 -9.72 7.80
C ILE A 108 3.97 -10.80 6.74
N ALA A 109 3.61 -10.42 5.52
CA ALA A 109 3.66 -11.30 4.38
C ALA A 109 4.76 -10.86 3.44
N VAL A 110 5.64 -11.77 3.06
CA VAL A 110 6.78 -11.55 2.17
C VAL A 110 6.69 -12.49 0.99
N GLY A 111 7.11 -12.05 -0.18
CA GLY A 111 7.07 -12.90 -1.36
C GLY A 111 7.55 -12.21 -2.62
N VAL A 112 7.11 -12.75 -3.74
CA VAL A 112 7.47 -12.27 -5.07
C VAL A 112 6.22 -11.79 -5.81
N ARG A 113 6.42 -10.95 -6.82
CA ARG A 113 5.36 -10.58 -7.74
C ARG A 113 5.58 -11.30 -9.07
N LEU A 114 4.54 -11.98 -9.52
CA LEU A 114 4.50 -12.74 -10.76
C LEU A 114 3.76 -11.94 -11.83
N GLU A 115 4.35 -11.81 -13.00
CA GLU A 115 3.72 -11.22 -14.17
C GLU A 115 3.43 -12.29 -15.23
N HIS A 116 2.30 -12.20 -15.88
CA HIS A 116 1.85 -13.15 -16.88
C HIS A 116 0.95 -12.46 -17.94
N PRO A 117 0.77 -13.07 -19.13
CA PRO A 117 -0.14 -12.52 -20.13
C PRO A 117 -1.57 -12.41 -19.60
N ALA A 118 -2.21 -11.24 -19.76
CA ALA A 118 -3.61 -11.04 -19.36
C ALA A 118 -4.55 -12.02 -20.07
N MET A 119 -4.29 -12.31 -21.34
CA MET A 119 -5.05 -13.29 -22.13
C MET A 119 -5.06 -14.67 -21.50
N LEU A 120 -3.95 -15.11 -20.90
CA LEU A 120 -3.88 -16.41 -20.22
C LEU A 120 -4.87 -16.48 -19.06
N ILE A 121 -4.95 -15.41 -18.27
CA ILE A 121 -5.88 -15.35 -17.14
C ILE A 121 -7.33 -15.26 -17.64
N ASP A 122 -7.60 -14.45 -18.64
CA ASP A 122 -8.91 -14.38 -19.27
C ASP A 122 -9.37 -15.76 -19.77
N GLN A 123 -8.49 -16.51 -20.45
CA GLN A 123 -8.80 -17.87 -20.94
C GLN A 123 -9.11 -18.85 -19.81
N ILE A 124 -8.32 -18.82 -18.75
CA ILE A 124 -8.49 -19.70 -17.58
C ILE A 124 -9.81 -19.37 -16.86
N GLN A 125 -10.05 -18.10 -16.54
CA GLN A 125 -11.20 -17.71 -15.72
C GLN A 125 -12.52 -17.76 -16.47
N TYR A 126 -12.51 -17.41 -17.76
CA TYR A 126 -13.72 -17.43 -18.58
C TYR A 126 -13.93 -18.73 -19.35
N HIS A 127 -13.00 -19.70 -19.23
CA HIS A 127 -13.05 -20.99 -19.95
C HIS A 127 -13.26 -20.81 -21.47
N ASN A 128 -12.65 -19.77 -22.04
CA ASN A 128 -12.81 -19.40 -23.43
C ASN A 128 -11.44 -19.16 -24.09
N LYS A 129 -11.16 -19.87 -25.18
CA LYS A 129 -9.90 -19.73 -25.93
C LYS A 129 -9.66 -18.31 -26.48
N GLU A 130 -10.75 -17.59 -26.78
CA GLU A 130 -10.69 -16.20 -27.24
C GLU A 130 -10.56 -15.19 -26.09
N GLY A 131 -10.42 -15.64 -24.82
CA GLY A 131 -10.36 -14.82 -23.62
C GLY A 131 -11.71 -14.15 -23.31
N ARG A 132 -11.64 -12.94 -22.74
CA ARG A 132 -12.82 -12.21 -22.24
C ARG A 132 -13.75 -11.63 -23.31
N GLY A 133 -13.30 -11.57 -24.57
CA GLY A 133 -14.07 -10.93 -25.64
C GLY A 133 -14.32 -9.44 -25.40
N LYS A 134 -15.45 -8.93 -25.94
CA LYS A 134 -15.76 -7.48 -25.96
C LYS A 134 -16.41 -6.97 -24.66
N TYR A 135 -17.13 -7.83 -23.94
CA TYR A 135 -18.07 -7.41 -22.90
C TYR A 135 -17.62 -7.73 -21.48
N LEU A 136 -16.73 -8.69 -21.31
CA LEU A 136 -16.26 -9.10 -19.99
C LEU A 136 -15.08 -8.21 -19.53
N PRO A 137 -14.97 -7.92 -18.22
CA PRO A 137 -13.83 -7.20 -17.66
C PRO A 137 -12.54 -8.04 -17.76
N ALA A 138 -11.40 -7.44 -17.47
CA ALA A 138 -10.16 -8.18 -17.28
C ALA A 138 -10.31 -9.16 -16.12
N ALA A 139 -9.96 -10.43 -16.36
CA ALA A 139 -10.16 -11.48 -15.39
C ALA A 139 -9.25 -11.30 -14.16
N GLU A 140 -9.81 -11.63 -13.00
CA GLU A 140 -9.11 -11.61 -11.70
C GLU A 140 -9.00 -13.04 -11.17
N TYR A 141 -8.03 -13.27 -10.30
CA TYR A 141 -7.94 -14.48 -9.49
C TYR A 141 -7.45 -14.18 -8.07
N SER A 142 -7.81 -15.07 -7.18
CA SER A 142 -7.24 -15.14 -5.85
C SER A 142 -7.06 -16.59 -5.44
N PHE A 143 -6.07 -16.87 -4.63
CA PHE A 143 -5.88 -18.16 -4.01
C PHE A 143 -5.35 -17.99 -2.59
N VAL A 144 -5.62 -18.97 -1.75
CA VAL A 144 -5.04 -19.15 -0.45
C VAL A 144 -4.81 -20.64 -0.23
N THR A 145 -3.68 -21.01 0.33
CA THR A 145 -3.33 -22.39 0.66
C THR A 145 -2.42 -22.41 1.88
N GLN A 146 -2.15 -23.61 2.38
CA GLN A 146 -1.18 -23.86 3.43
C GLN A 146 0.00 -24.64 2.85
N VAL A 147 1.21 -24.18 3.14
CA VAL A 147 2.45 -24.88 2.78
C VAL A 147 3.32 -24.95 4.03
N GLU A 148 3.65 -26.15 4.48
CA GLU A 148 4.47 -26.37 5.68
C GLU A 148 3.96 -25.62 6.92
N GLY A 149 2.63 -25.56 7.08
CA GLY A 149 1.99 -24.89 8.22
C GLY A 149 1.91 -23.36 8.10
N ARG A 150 2.35 -22.78 6.99
CA ARG A 150 2.27 -21.33 6.73
C ARG A 150 1.21 -20.99 5.69
N GLY A 151 0.52 -19.90 5.92
CA GLY A 151 -0.40 -19.33 4.92
C GLY A 151 0.37 -18.80 3.70
N VAL A 152 0.01 -19.29 2.52
CA VAL A 152 0.49 -18.79 1.22
C VAL A 152 -0.71 -18.29 0.43
N TYR A 153 -0.64 -17.08 -0.08
CA TYR A 153 -1.79 -16.49 -0.78
C TYR A 153 -1.40 -15.46 -1.84
N SER A 154 -2.32 -15.27 -2.78
CA SER A 154 -2.21 -14.18 -3.75
C SER A 154 -2.47 -12.84 -3.07
N PHE A 155 -1.71 -11.82 -3.43
CA PHE A 155 -1.85 -10.49 -2.87
C PHE A 155 -1.86 -9.43 -3.95
N CYS A 156 -2.83 -8.51 -3.85
CA CYS A 156 -2.90 -7.35 -4.75
C CYS A 156 -2.79 -7.74 -6.23
N MET A 157 -3.69 -8.63 -6.69
CA MET A 157 -3.80 -8.98 -8.11
C MET A 157 -4.19 -7.75 -8.92
N CYS A 158 -3.43 -7.45 -9.96
CA CYS A 158 -3.56 -6.31 -10.84
C CYS A 158 -3.90 -6.76 -12.26
N PRO A 159 -5.20 -6.96 -12.58
CA PRO A 159 -5.61 -7.36 -13.92
C PRO A 159 -5.35 -6.23 -14.92
N GLY A 160 -4.85 -6.62 -16.10
CA GLY A 160 -4.51 -5.65 -17.15
C GLY A 160 -3.53 -4.58 -16.69
N GLY A 161 -2.62 -4.93 -15.78
CA GLY A 161 -1.66 -4.04 -15.16
C GLY A 161 -0.21 -4.48 -15.38
N PHE A 162 0.72 -3.84 -14.71
CA PHE A 162 2.15 -4.07 -14.83
C PHE A 162 2.87 -3.90 -13.48
N ILE A 163 4.07 -4.47 -13.38
CA ILE A 163 4.94 -4.33 -12.22
C ILE A 163 5.70 -3.01 -12.30
N VAL A 164 5.82 -2.32 -11.18
CA VAL A 164 6.59 -1.08 -11.06
C VAL A 164 7.56 -1.14 -9.89
N PRO A 165 8.74 -0.50 -9.99
CA PRO A 165 9.62 -0.31 -8.85
C PRO A 165 8.92 0.53 -7.76
N ALA A 166 9.13 0.15 -6.50
CA ALA A 166 8.52 0.82 -5.35
C ALA A 166 9.48 0.92 -4.14
N ALA A 167 10.78 0.76 -4.37
CA ALA A 167 11.79 0.88 -3.32
C ALA A 167 11.86 2.31 -2.78
N SER A 168 11.96 2.44 -1.45
CA SER A 168 12.04 3.73 -0.74
C SER A 168 13.48 4.11 -0.36
N GLY A 169 14.43 3.19 -0.48
CA GLY A 169 15.82 3.40 -0.10
C GLY A 169 16.79 2.81 -1.10
N PRO A 170 18.08 3.17 -1.01
CA PRO A 170 19.13 2.58 -1.83
C PRO A 170 19.26 1.07 -1.52
N GLU A 171 19.74 0.32 -2.51
CA GLU A 171 20.03 -1.12 -2.39
C GLU A 171 18.83 -2.00 -1.99
N GLN A 172 17.61 -1.50 -2.25
CA GLN A 172 16.39 -2.25 -1.98
C GLN A 172 15.69 -2.64 -3.27
N VAL A 173 15.21 -3.87 -3.33
CA VAL A 173 14.34 -4.36 -4.39
C VAL A 173 12.94 -4.55 -3.84
N VAL A 174 12.09 -3.55 -4.04
CA VAL A 174 10.67 -3.62 -3.71
C VAL A 174 9.89 -3.29 -4.96
N VAL A 175 8.85 -4.06 -5.22
CA VAL A 175 7.98 -3.87 -6.39
C VAL A 175 6.52 -3.75 -5.96
N ASN A 176 5.75 -3.06 -6.77
CA ASN A 176 4.30 -2.98 -6.63
C ASN A 176 3.64 -3.33 -7.97
N GLY A 177 2.33 -3.57 -7.95
CA GLY A 177 1.52 -3.74 -9.14
C GLY A 177 0.63 -2.52 -9.34
N MET A 178 0.44 -2.15 -10.60
CA MET A 178 -0.43 -1.06 -10.97
C MET A 178 -1.35 -1.46 -12.13
N SER A 179 -2.62 -1.07 -12.05
CA SER A 179 -3.58 -1.20 -13.14
C SER A 179 -4.17 0.15 -13.50
N PRO A 180 -4.19 0.53 -14.79
CA PRO A 180 -4.95 1.68 -15.24
C PRO A 180 -6.46 1.42 -15.09
N SER A 181 -7.25 2.46 -15.13
CA SER A 181 -8.70 2.38 -14.94
C SER A 181 -9.41 1.47 -15.95
N ASN A 182 -8.87 1.34 -17.16
CA ASN A 182 -9.41 0.46 -18.21
C ASN A 182 -8.91 -0.98 -18.15
N ARG A 183 -7.93 -1.29 -17.27
CA ARG A 183 -7.30 -2.62 -17.15
C ARG A 183 -6.91 -3.21 -18.51
N GLY A 184 -6.38 -2.37 -19.40
CA GLY A 184 -6.17 -2.67 -20.83
C GLY A 184 -4.76 -3.10 -21.19
N SER A 185 -3.84 -3.31 -20.23
CA SER A 185 -2.52 -3.85 -20.53
C SER A 185 -2.62 -5.30 -21.00
N ARG A 186 -1.66 -5.71 -21.83
CA ARG A 186 -1.49 -7.10 -22.23
C ARG A 186 -0.98 -8.00 -21.10
N TRP A 187 -0.59 -7.43 -19.99
CA TRP A 187 -0.07 -8.12 -18.82
C TRP A 187 -1.06 -8.05 -17.65
N SER A 188 -0.97 -9.02 -16.79
CA SER A 188 -1.55 -9.03 -15.45
C SER A 188 -0.48 -9.47 -14.46
N ASN A 189 -0.60 -9.07 -13.20
CA ASN A 189 0.37 -9.49 -12.19
C ASN A 189 -0.29 -9.65 -10.83
N SER A 190 0.33 -10.46 -9.98
CA SER A 190 -0.09 -10.66 -8.58
C SER A 190 1.11 -10.93 -7.69
N GLY A 191 1.07 -10.47 -6.48
CA GLY A 191 1.95 -10.98 -5.42
C GLY A 191 1.59 -12.43 -5.11
N MET A 192 2.59 -13.25 -4.83
CA MET A 192 2.47 -14.52 -4.14
C MET A 192 3.32 -14.41 -2.89
N VAL A 193 2.68 -14.43 -1.74
CA VAL A 193 3.30 -14.12 -0.46
C VAL A 193 3.09 -15.24 0.54
N VAL A 194 4.04 -15.38 1.45
CA VAL A 194 4.01 -16.28 2.58
C VAL A 194 4.01 -15.47 3.87
N GLU A 195 3.31 -15.95 4.86
CA GLU A 195 3.26 -15.36 6.19
C GLU A 195 4.58 -15.59 6.94
N VAL A 196 5.14 -14.52 7.52
CA VAL A 196 6.34 -14.51 8.35
C VAL A 196 5.98 -13.91 9.70
N GLN A 197 6.28 -14.64 10.77
CA GLN A 197 6.03 -14.23 12.14
C GLN A 197 7.30 -13.64 12.78
N PRO A 198 7.18 -12.78 13.81
CA PRO A 198 8.34 -12.23 14.50
C PRO A 198 9.32 -13.30 15.01
N GLU A 199 8.80 -14.45 15.42
CA GLU A 199 9.57 -15.57 15.95
C GLU A 199 10.50 -16.19 14.89
N ASP A 200 10.14 -16.12 13.62
CA ASP A 200 10.96 -16.63 12.51
C ASP A 200 12.27 -15.83 12.37
N LEU A 201 12.25 -14.55 12.75
CA LEU A 201 13.40 -13.66 12.70
C LEU A 201 14.32 -13.82 13.91
N ILE A 202 13.83 -14.41 15.00
CA ILE A 202 14.58 -14.60 16.25
C ILE A 202 15.28 -15.97 16.28
N SER A 203 14.79 -16.95 15.54
CA SER A 203 15.24 -18.34 15.62
C SER A 203 16.57 -18.69 14.94
N GLY A 204 17.31 -17.72 14.41
CA GLY A 204 18.75 -17.86 14.24
C GLY A 204 19.35 -17.93 12.85
N GLU A 205 18.61 -17.81 11.77
CA GLU A 205 19.22 -17.62 10.43
C GLU A 205 19.26 -16.16 9.98
N TRP A 206 18.42 -15.31 10.59
CA TRP A 206 18.35 -13.89 10.24
C TRP A 206 18.50 -13.05 11.50
N ARG A 207 19.60 -12.35 11.64
CA ARG A 207 19.82 -11.40 12.74
C ARG A 207 19.51 -9.99 12.27
N VAL A 208 18.89 -9.19 13.12
CA VAL A 208 18.78 -7.76 12.90
C VAL A 208 19.96 -7.09 13.60
N GLU A 209 20.98 -6.70 12.85
CA GLU A 209 22.08 -5.88 13.36
C GLU A 209 21.91 -4.44 12.87
N ASN A 210 21.94 -3.49 13.81
CA ASN A 210 21.77 -2.05 13.54
C ASN A 210 20.47 -1.67 12.81
N GLY A 211 19.40 -2.46 12.98
CA GLY A 211 18.11 -2.23 12.32
C GLY A 211 18.03 -2.73 10.88
N GLU A 212 19.00 -3.52 10.42
CA GLU A 212 19.02 -4.19 9.12
C GLU A 212 19.05 -5.71 9.29
N LEU A 213 18.38 -6.43 8.38
CA LEU A 213 18.43 -7.88 8.32
C LEU A 213 19.81 -8.30 7.78
N ALA A 214 20.61 -8.94 8.62
CA ALA A 214 21.85 -9.61 8.24
C ALA A 214 21.62 -11.13 8.18
N ALA A 215 22.16 -11.78 7.15
CA ALA A 215 22.15 -13.24 6.97
C ALA A 215 23.33 -13.88 7.67
#